data_f320b8410922df66b22a95fd8246d744
#
_entry.id   f320b8410922df66b22a95fd8246d744
#
_cell.length_a   1.000
_cell.length_b   1.000
_cell.length_c   1.000
_cell.angle_alpha   90.00
_cell.angle_beta   90.00
_cell.angle_gamma   90.00
#
_symmetry.space_group_name_H-M   'P 1'
#
loop_
_entity.id
_entity.type
_entity.pdbx_description
1 polymer ?
#
loop_
_entity_poly.entity_id
_entity_poly.type
_entity_poly.pdbx_seq_one_letter_code
_entity_poly.pdbx_strand_id
1 'polypeptide(L)'
;MSYDVYYSTGGGSMVYGGSDVWVNNWLREVAPKLDYPSKLLIHRRRPDGKNVEFDTSIEILWQGDDPKKFNTYMNECRKLHILHGYYTPHKLITQNQDRLSSVVIHVSTDLSLKAGFQLGVPKLKHFSANPKWERQVSKMADKVIWIGLDKIPLHDEVDVIDIPNYYEFKNNLSCNESNVVGFAARCETRKAPHFLDGIDSLAFTDIKDWRWWRAHYKCMFEKTRLYQFNYKNIHRFYGRQDWGISHSCHLNEPFGYSIFQAFDYGKLPILQMDWIKDFKYPFRAFTKEQFKEQVDNISNLSVQERNDYLGDFREYLRRYDNKSEWSDKYLEIYNS
;
A
#
# COMPACT_ATOMS: atom_id res chain seq x y z
N MET A 1 -16.05 31.72 -2.45
CA MET A 1 -14.62 31.59 -2.12
C MET A 1 -14.05 30.49 -3.01
N SER A 2 -12.89 30.72 -3.59
CA SER A 2 -12.17 29.72 -4.38
C SER A 2 -11.57 28.67 -3.42
N TYR A 3 -11.59 27.40 -3.77
CA TYR A 3 -11.05 26.29 -2.97
C TYR A 3 -10.41 25.25 -3.87
N ASP A 4 -9.49 24.47 -3.29
CA ASP A 4 -8.90 23.33 -3.96
C ASP A 4 -9.62 22.03 -3.55
N VAL A 5 -9.71 21.08 -4.47
CA VAL A 5 -10.29 19.77 -4.23
C VAL A 5 -9.22 18.71 -4.30
N TYR A 6 -9.16 17.92 -3.24
CA TYR A 6 -8.39 16.70 -3.14
C TYR A 6 -9.35 15.51 -3.29
N TYR A 7 -9.17 14.71 -4.32
CA TYR A 7 -10.04 13.59 -4.63
C TYR A 7 -9.38 12.27 -4.29
N SER A 8 -10.14 11.39 -3.63
CA SER A 8 -9.68 10.05 -3.31
C SER A 8 -10.77 9.01 -3.51
N THR A 9 -10.40 7.82 -3.95
CA THR A 9 -11.28 6.64 -3.97
C THR A 9 -11.16 5.81 -2.68
N GLY A 10 -10.26 6.15 -1.78
CA GLY A 10 -10.01 5.50 -0.49
C GLY A 10 -9.63 6.50 0.61
N GLY A 11 -9.38 6.03 1.82
CA GLY A 11 -9.03 6.87 2.97
C GLY A 11 -10.23 7.45 3.73
N GLY A 12 -9.97 8.27 4.71
CA GLY A 12 -10.99 8.92 5.54
C GLY A 12 -11.83 7.99 6.41
N SER A 13 -11.44 6.72 6.53
CA SER A 13 -12.15 5.71 7.32
C SER A 13 -11.17 4.73 7.94
N MET A 14 -11.70 3.69 8.60
CA MET A 14 -10.88 2.58 9.06
C MET A 14 -10.09 1.99 7.89
N VAL A 15 -8.83 1.72 8.14
CA VAL A 15 -7.85 1.33 7.16
C VAL A 15 -8.13 -0.08 6.63
N TYR A 16 -8.25 -0.21 5.32
CA TYR A 16 -8.38 -1.50 4.63
C TYR A 16 -7.14 -1.84 3.79
N GLY A 17 -6.22 -0.89 3.60
CA GLY A 17 -5.00 -1.11 2.83
C GLY A 17 -4.02 0.06 2.88
N GLY A 18 -2.90 -0.07 2.20
CA GLY A 18 -1.82 0.93 2.20
C GLY A 18 -2.23 2.30 1.69
N SER A 19 -3.16 2.35 0.71
CA SER A 19 -3.70 3.63 0.21
C SER A 19 -4.53 4.37 1.24
N ASP A 20 -5.30 3.64 2.08
CA ASP A 20 -6.05 4.27 3.18
C ASP A 20 -5.09 4.81 4.25
N VAL A 21 -4.01 4.07 4.57
CA VAL A 21 -2.94 4.55 5.47
C VAL A 21 -2.35 5.84 4.93
N TRP A 22 -2.02 5.87 3.64
CA TRP A 22 -1.43 7.04 3.00
C TRP A 22 -2.35 8.26 3.06
N VAL A 23 -3.62 8.13 2.67
CA VAL A 23 -4.59 9.25 2.73
C VAL A 23 -4.80 9.73 4.15
N ASN A 24 -4.83 8.83 5.13
CA ASN A 24 -4.96 9.20 6.53
C ASN A 24 -3.71 9.92 7.07
N ASN A 25 -2.52 9.53 6.61
CA ASN A 25 -1.29 10.25 6.91
C ASN A 25 -1.29 11.65 6.27
N TRP A 26 -1.73 11.75 5.02
CA TRP A 26 -1.89 13.03 4.34
C TRP A 26 -2.84 13.96 5.09
N LEU A 27 -3.98 13.45 5.57
CA LEU A 27 -4.95 14.20 6.37
C LEU A 27 -4.37 14.74 7.69
N ARG A 28 -3.42 14.02 8.30
CA ARG A 28 -2.80 14.46 9.57
C ARG A 28 -1.63 15.41 9.37
N GLU A 29 -0.81 15.16 8.35
CA GLU A 29 0.50 15.79 8.25
C GLU A 29 0.56 16.89 7.18
N VAL A 30 -0.26 16.82 6.15
CA VAL A 30 -0.26 17.76 5.03
C VAL A 30 -1.48 18.69 5.08
N ALA A 31 -2.67 18.12 5.18
CA ALA A 31 -3.92 18.89 5.10
C ALA A 31 -4.00 20.08 6.07
N PRO A 32 -3.53 20.00 7.34
CA PRO A 32 -3.58 21.14 8.27
C PRO A 32 -2.67 22.31 7.90
N LYS A 33 -1.72 22.10 6.99
CA LYS A 33 -0.68 23.05 6.59
C LYS A 33 -0.90 23.62 5.18
N LEU A 34 -2.04 23.35 4.55
CA LEU A 34 -2.35 23.88 3.22
C LEU A 34 -2.69 25.37 3.30
N ASP A 35 -2.14 26.15 2.39
CA ASP A 35 -2.31 27.62 2.36
C ASP A 35 -3.70 28.05 1.85
N TYR A 36 -4.37 27.18 1.09
CA TYR A 36 -5.67 27.49 0.49
C TYR A 36 -6.81 26.72 1.14
N PRO A 37 -8.03 27.31 1.17
CA PRO A 37 -9.22 26.57 1.54
C PRO A 37 -9.34 25.29 0.73
N SER A 38 -9.50 24.17 1.40
CA SER A 38 -9.39 22.85 0.76
C SER A 38 -10.51 21.92 1.19
N LYS A 39 -10.86 20.98 0.30
CA LYS A 39 -11.88 19.96 0.54
C LYS A 39 -11.38 18.60 0.11
N LEU A 40 -11.62 17.58 0.92
CA LEU A 40 -11.37 16.19 0.54
C LEU A 40 -12.67 15.52 0.10
N LEU A 41 -12.71 15.11 -1.15
CA LEU A 41 -13.85 14.39 -1.72
C LEU A 41 -13.53 12.89 -1.85
N ILE A 42 -14.33 12.04 -1.20
CA ILE A 42 -14.13 10.59 -1.19
C ILE A 42 -15.22 9.90 -2.02
N HIS A 43 -14.83 9.24 -3.11
CA HIS A 43 -15.71 8.59 -4.07
C HIS A 43 -16.20 7.22 -3.60
N ARG A 44 -16.86 7.17 -2.47
CA ARG A 44 -17.54 5.96 -1.97
C ARG A 44 -18.61 6.34 -0.95
N ARG A 45 -19.39 5.35 -0.53
CA ARG A 45 -20.25 5.52 0.65
C ARG A 45 -19.41 5.50 1.92
N ARG A 46 -19.81 6.32 2.89
CA ARG A 46 -19.21 6.24 4.23
C ARG A 46 -19.47 4.84 4.80
N PRO A 47 -18.47 4.16 5.36
CA PRO A 47 -18.70 2.90 6.04
C PRO A 47 -19.62 3.05 7.24
N ASP A 48 -20.63 2.20 7.35
CA ASP A 48 -21.62 2.25 8.41
C ASP A 48 -20.98 2.21 9.81
N GLY A 49 -21.42 3.11 10.71
CA GLY A 49 -21.08 3.12 12.13
C GLY A 49 -19.63 3.46 12.49
N LYS A 50 -18.84 4.04 11.56
CA LYS A 50 -17.42 4.32 11.79
C LYS A 50 -17.06 5.75 11.39
N ASN A 51 -17.41 6.69 12.24
CA ASN A 51 -16.82 8.02 12.16
C ASN A 51 -15.35 7.91 12.56
N VAL A 52 -14.44 8.20 11.63
CA VAL A 52 -13.07 8.56 11.98
C VAL A 52 -13.07 10.07 12.02
N GLU A 53 -12.95 10.61 13.22
CA GLU A 53 -12.69 12.03 13.40
C GLU A 53 -11.24 12.29 13.05
N PHE A 54 -11.01 13.17 12.11
CA PHE A 54 -9.70 13.70 11.79
C PHE A 54 -9.64 15.11 12.37
N ASP A 55 -8.62 15.38 13.16
CA ASP A 55 -8.25 16.73 13.55
C ASP A 55 -7.66 17.44 12.33
N THR A 56 -8.54 17.94 11.49
CA THR A 56 -8.19 18.62 10.25
C THR A 56 -9.12 19.78 9.98
N SER A 57 -8.57 20.86 9.46
CA SER A 57 -9.31 22.06 9.08
C SER A 57 -10.08 21.90 7.75
N ILE A 58 -9.86 20.81 7.01
CA ILE A 58 -10.53 20.61 5.72
C ILE A 58 -11.85 19.86 5.85
N GLU A 59 -12.83 20.27 5.05
CA GLU A 59 -14.11 19.57 4.94
C GLU A 59 -13.93 18.25 4.20
N ILE A 60 -14.39 17.15 4.82
CA ILE A 60 -14.39 15.81 4.21
C ILE A 60 -15.82 15.48 3.80
N LEU A 61 -16.04 15.27 2.50
CA LEU A 61 -17.34 14.91 1.93
C LEU A 61 -17.28 13.56 1.22
N TRP A 62 -18.18 12.67 1.60
CA TRP A 62 -18.36 11.38 0.93
C TRP A 62 -19.43 11.50 -0.16
N GLN A 63 -19.15 10.95 -1.34
CA GLN A 63 -20.11 10.99 -2.45
C GLN A 63 -21.48 10.39 -2.08
N GLY A 64 -21.48 9.33 -1.26
CA GLY A 64 -22.70 8.67 -0.82
C GLY A 64 -23.55 9.47 0.15
N ASP A 65 -22.97 10.46 0.85
CA ASP A 65 -23.69 11.30 1.83
C ASP A 65 -24.45 12.44 1.11
N ASP A 66 -23.79 13.13 0.16
CA ASP A 66 -24.40 14.18 -0.64
C ASP A 66 -23.80 14.24 -2.06
N PRO A 67 -24.37 13.48 -3.01
CA PRO A 67 -23.87 13.45 -4.37
C PRO A 67 -23.96 14.78 -5.11
N LYS A 68 -24.97 15.64 -4.77
CA LYS A 68 -25.13 16.94 -5.41
C LYS A 68 -24.01 17.90 -5.00
N LYS A 69 -23.79 18.05 -3.69
CA LYS A 69 -22.72 18.87 -3.13
C LYS A 69 -21.34 18.36 -3.58
N PHE A 70 -21.15 17.05 -3.63
CA PHE A 70 -19.93 16.43 -4.18
C PHE A 70 -19.65 16.90 -5.62
N ASN A 71 -20.64 16.80 -6.51
CA ASN A 71 -20.48 17.23 -7.89
C ASN A 71 -20.28 18.74 -8.01
N THR A 72 -20.97 19.55 -7.19
CA THR A 72 -20.76 21.01 -7.13
C THR A 72 -19.30 21.32 -6.80
N TYR A 73 -18.76 20.69 -5.75
CA TYR A 73 -17.36 20.93 -5.35
C TYR A 73 -16.37 20.51 -6.45
N MET A 74 -16.61 19.38 -7.11
CA MET A 74 -15.78 18.94 -8.24
C MET A 74 -15.80 19.94 -9.42
N ASN A 75 -16.96 20.53 -9.72
CA ASN A 75 -17.13 21.41 -10.88
C ASN A 75 -16.67 22.84 -10.62
N GLU A 76 -16.61 23.28 -9.39
CA GLU A 76 -16.32 24.68 -9.00
C GLU A 76 -14.94 24.87 -8.37
N CYS A 77 -14.14 23.81 -8.20
CA CYS A 77 -12.81 23.93 -7.60
C CYS A 77 -11.85 24.74 -8.47
N ARG A 78 -10.90 25.41 -7.81
CA ARG A 78 -9.80 26.13 -8.46
C ARG A 78 -8.79 25.12 -9.05
N LYS A 79 -8.31 24.19 -8.23
CA LYS A 79 -7.40 23.10 -8.61
C LYS A 79 -7.98 21.75 -8.17
N LEU A 80 -7.72 20.74 -8.96
CA LEU A 80 -8.04 19.35 -8.66
C LEU A 80 -6.74 18.55 -8.44
N HIS A 81 -6.65 17.92 -7.28
CA HIS A 81 -5.55 17.01 -6.92
C HIS A 81 -6.10 15.60 -6.72
N ILE A 82 -5.56 14.62 -7.43
CA ILE A 82 -5.96 13.22 -7.25
C ILE A 82 -4.99 12.55 -6.27
N LEU A 83 -5.44 12.32 -5.05
CA LEU A 83 -4.66 11.65 -4.01
C LEU A 83 -4.61 10.14 -4.18
N HIS A 84 -5.72 9.52 -4.62
CA HIS A 84 -5.81 8.11 -4.91
C HIS A 84 -6.87 7.87 -5.98
N GLY A 85 -6.44 7.58 -7.18
CA GLY A 85 -7.27 7.60 -8.38
C GLY A 85 -7.53 6.26 -9.05
N TYR A 86 -7.21 5.13 -8.41
CA TYR A 86 -7.26 3.79 -9.03
C TYR A 86 -8.59 3.45 -9.72
N TYR A 87 -9.70 3.99 -9.24
CA TYR A 87 -11.05 3.83 -9.81
C TYR A 87 -11.69 5.15 -10.20
N THR A 88 -10.91 6.20 -10.40
CA THR A 88 -11.49 7.50 -10.77
C THR A 88 -12.16 7.40 -12.14
N PRO A 89 -13.44 7.77 -12.27
CA PRO A 89 -14.13 7.71 -13.54
C PRO A 89 -13.42 8.60 -14.58
N HIS A 90 -13.11 8.04 -15.75
CA HIS A 90 -12.47 8.77 -16.85
C HIS A 90 -13.20 10.09 -17.18
N LYS A 91 -14.54 10.05 -17.20
CA LYS A 91 -15.38 11.21 -17.44
C LYS A 91 -15.14 12.35 -16.45
N LEU A 92 -14.91 12.03 -15.17
CA LEU A 92 -14.67 13.03 -14.13
C LEU A 92 -13.36 13.77 -14.37
N ILE A 93 -12.33 13.06 -14.80
CA ILE A 93 -11.01 13.64 -15.09
C ILE A 93 -11.06 14.47 -16.35
N THR A 94 -11.63 13.94 -17.43
CA THR A 94 -11.73 14.69 -18.70
C THR A 94 -12.57 15.96 -18.58
N GLN A 95 -13.60 15.96 -17.74
CA GLN A 95 -14.41 17.16 -17.47
C GLN A 95 -13.69 18.22 -16.62
N ASN A 96 -12.62 17.85 -15.92
CA ASN A 96 -11.85 18.75 -15.04
C ASN A 96 -10.38 18.87 -15.48
N GLN A 97 -10.08 18.53 -16.71
CA GLN A 97 -8.73 18.48 -17.25
C GLN A 97 -7.98 19.81 -17.07
N ASP A 98 -8.65 20.95 -17.32
CA ASP A 98 -8.05 22.30 -17.23
C ASP A 98 -7.70 22.71 -15.77
N ARG A 99 -8.13 21.93 -14.80
CA ARG A 99 -7.92 22.16 -13.35
C ARG A 99 -7.13 21.06 -12.69
N LEU A 100 -6.76 20.01 -13.44
CA LEU A 100 -6.03 18.86 -12.91
C LEU A 100 -4.56 19.21 -12.64
N SER A 101 -4.28 19.58 -11.40
CA SER A 101 -2.96 20.06 -10.98
C SER A 101 -2.01 18.92 -10.62
N SER A 102 -2.46 17.89 -9.90
CA SER A 102 -1.59 16.77 -9.57
C SER A 102 -2.29 15.42 -9.50
N VAL A 103 -1.53 14.37 -9.72
CA VAL A 103 -1.97 12.98 -9.53
C VAL A 103 -0.93 12.18 -8.75
N VAL A 104 -1.38 11.44 -7.73
CA VAL A 104 -0.53 10.52 -6.96
C VAL A 104 -0.76 9.11 -7.45
N ILE A 105 0.32 8.46 -7.89
CA ILE A 105 0.31 7.07 -8.36
C ILE A 105 0.73 6.15 -7.24
N HIS A 106 -0.19 5.31 -6.78
CA HIS A 106 0.02 4.34 -5.70
C HIS A 106 0.46 2.96 -6.19
N VAL A 107 0.07 2.57 -7.39
CA VAL A 107 0.40 1.26 -7.97
C VAL A 107 0.52 1.42 -9.47
N SER A 108 1.64 0.99 -10.02
CA SER A 108 1.79 0.94 -11.48
C SER A 108 1.04 -0.27 -12.05
N THR A 109 0.12 -0.01 -12.99
CA THR A 109 -0.68 -1.06 -13.63
C THR A 109 0.12 -1.92 -14.59
N ASP A 110 1.09 -1.36 -15.30
CA ASP A 110 1.93 -2.12 -16.24
C ASP A 110 2.84 -3.11 -15.50
N LEU A 111 3.43 -2.72 -14.37
CA LEU A 111 4.19 -3.62 -13.52
C LEU A 111 3.33 -4.75 -12.98
N SER A 112 2.09 -4.46 -12.61
CA SER A 112 1.14 -5.44 -12.12
C SER A 112 0.76 -6.49 -13.17
N LEU A 113 0.60 -6.09 -14.43
CA LEU A 113 0.32 -7.01 -15.54
C LEU A 113 1.53 -7.92 -15.82
N LYS A 114 2.75 -7.36 -15.91
CA LYS A 114 3.97 -8.16 -16.11
C LYS A 114 4.14 -9.23 -15.04
N ALA A 115 3.95 -8.88 -13.78
CA ALA A 115 4.06 -9.80 -12.65
C ALA A 115 3.01 -10.93 -12.71
N GLY A 116 1.78 -10.62 -13.11
CA GLY A 116 0.74 -11.63 -13.29
C GLY A 116 1.10 -12.66 -14.36
N PHE A 117 1.67 -12.24 -15.48
CA PHE A 117 2.16 -13.14 -16.52
C PHE A 117 3.30 -14.03 -16.02
N GLN A 118 4.26 -13.47 -15.28
CA GLN A 118 5.39 -14.20 -14.74
C GLN A 118 5.01 -15.28 -13.72
N LEU A 119 3.94 -15.04 -12.93
CA LEU A 119 3.43 -16.02 -11.97
C LEU A 119 2.61 -17.14 -12.58
N GLY A 120 2.37 -17.11 -13.89
CA GLY A 120 1.53 -18.12 -14.56
C GLY A 120 0.07 -18.14 -14.04
N VAL A 121 -0.41 -17.03 -13.46
CA VAL A 121 -1.77 -16.95 -12.92
C VAL A 121 -2.74 -16.63 -14.06
N PRO A 122 -3.56 -17.59 -14.49
CA PRO A 122 -4.53 -17.35 -15.55
C PRO A 122 -5.64 -16.46 -15.00
N LYS A 123 -5.83 -15.32 -15.63
CA LYS A 123 -6.88 -14.33 -15.37
C LYS A 123 -6.79 -13.60 -14.03
N LEU A 124 -6.12 -12.50 -14.08
CA LEU A 124 -6.16 -11.43 -13.09
C LEU A 124 -7.56 -10.81 -13.02
N LYS A 125 -8.49 -11.49 -12.36
CA LYS A 125 -9.89 -11.03 -12.21
C LYS A 125 -10.01 -9.72 -11.42
N HIS A 126 -8.94 -9.25 -10.79
CA HIS A 126 -8.91 -8.06 -9.94
C HIS A 126 -8.08 -6.89 -10.49
N PHE A 127 -7.57 -6.98 -11.71
CA PHE A 127 -6.96 -5.84 -12.37
C PHE A 127 -8.00 -5.07 -13.18
N SER A 128 -8.79 -4.29 -12.49
CA SER A 128 -9.63 -3.24 -13.11
C SER A 128 -8.81 -2.01 -13.51
N ALA A 129 -7.52 -2.00 -13.22
CA ALA A 129 -6.63 -0.92 -13.59
C ALA A 129 -6.42 -0.94 -15.11
N ASN A 130 -6.66 0.20 -15.72
CA ASN A 130 -6.45 0.40 -17.14
C ASN A 130 -5.14 1.17 -17.34
N PRO A 131 -4.06 0.53 -17.84
CA PRO A 131 -2.78 1.22 -18.08
C PRO A 131 -2.91 2.42 -18.99
N LYS A 132 -3.83 2.37 -19.96
CA LYS A 132 -4.11 3.51 -20.84
C LYS A 132 -4.67 4.68 -20.07
N TRP A 133 -5.51 4.41 -19.08
CA TRP A 133 -6.08 5.43 -18.21
C TRP A 133 -5.01 6.10 -17.35
N GLU A 134 -4.13 5.33 -16.70
CA GLU A 134 -3.03 5.84 -15.87
C GLU A 134 -2.11 6.76 -16.67
N ARG A 135 -1.68 6.33 -17.86
CA ARG A 135 -0.87 7.15 -18.78
C ARG A 135 -1.61 8.41 -19.24
N GLN A 136 -2.90 8.30 -19.54
CA GLN A 136 -3.69 9.40 -20.00
C GLN A 136 -3.85 10.46 -18.90
N VAL A 137 -4.18 10.06 -17.68
CA VAL A 137 -4.29 10.96 -16.53
C VAL A 137 -2.96 11.61 -16.19
N SER A 138 -1.87 10.84 -16.23
CA SER A 138 -0.52 11.37 -15.98
C SER A 138 -0.11 12.42 -17.01
N LYS A 139 -0.52 12.27 -18.27
CA LYS A 139 -0.28 13.29 -19.33
C LYS A 139 -1.15 14.55 -19.21
N MET A 140 -2.25 14.46 -18.47
CA MET A 140 -3.18 15.58 -18.26
C MET A 140 -2.86 16.41 -17.02
N ALA A 141 -2.19 15.83 -16.03
CA ALA A 141 -1.85 16.51 -14.79
C ALA A 141 -0.59 17.37 -14.95
N ASP A 142 -0.56 18.53 -14.29
CA ASP A 142 0.64 19.38 -14.26
C ASP A 142 1.80 18.69 -13.55
N LYS A 143 1.49 17.89 -12.51
CA LYS A 143 2.48 17.17 -11.70
C LYS A 143 2.04 15.74 -11.45
N VAL A 144 2.98 14.80 -11.63
CA VAL A 144 2.79 13.37 -11.32
C VAL A 144 3.69 12.96 -10.18
N ILE A 145 3.12 12.37 -9.14
CA ILE A 145 3.83 11.97 -7.92
C ILE A 145 3.83 10.46 -7.80
N TRP A 146 5.00 9.88 -7.61
CA TRP A 146 5.16 8.46 -7.33
C TRP A 146 5.54 8.21 -5.87
N ILE A 147 4.84 7.27 -5.23
CA ILE A 147 5.02 6.95 -3.80
C ILE A 147 5.83 5.69 -3.52
N GLY A 148 6.32 5.02 -4.55
CA GLY A 148 7.07 3.78 -4.40
C GLY A 148 8.55 3.99 -4.09
N LEU A 149 9.21 2.91 -3.70
CA LEU A 149 10.63 2.89 -3.36
C LEU A 149 11.51 2.72 -4.59
N ASP A 150 11.03 1.99 -5.58
CA ASP A 150 11.71 1.77 -6.86
C ASP A 150 11.17 2.73 -7.92
N LYS A 151 12.02 3.16 -8.84
CA LYS A 151 11.60 4.01 -9.97
C LYS A 151 10.54 3.32 -10.82
N ILE A 152 9.53 4.07 -11.23
CA ILE A 152 8.56 3.57 -12.21
C ILE A 152 9.21 3.57 -13.61
N PRO A 153 9.21 2.43 -14.31
CA PRO A 153 9.68 2.39 -15.71
C PRO A 153 8.68 2.99 -16.71
N LEU A 154 7.58 3.58 -16.27
CA LEU A 154 6.38 3.78 -17.10
C LEU A 154 6.29 5.09 -17.84
N HIS A 155 7.08 6.08 -17.52
CA HIS A 155 6.81 7.43 -17.98
C HIS A 155 8.05 8.15 -18.48
N ASP A 156 8.73 7.58 -19.47
CA ASP A 156 9.77 8.32 -20.22
C ASP A 156 9.21 9.63 -20.85
N GLU A 157 7.88 9.75 -20.90
CA GLU A 157 7.17 10.90 -21.48
C GLU A 157 6.58 11.88 -20.44
N VAL A 158 6.69 11.58 -19.14
CA VAL A 158 6.10 12.40 -18.06
C VAL A 158 7.14 12.60 -16.97
N ASP A 159 7.31 13.84 -16.56
CA ASP A 159 8.17 14.17 -15.42
C ASP A 159 7.50 13.71 -14.12
N VAL A 160 8.13 12.76 -13.45
CA VAL A 160 7.61 12.13 -12.24
C VAL A 160 8.41 12.57 -11.03
N ILE A 161 7.71 13.09 -10.03
CA ILE A 161 8.29 13.49 -8.74
C ILE A 161 8.24 12.29 -7.80
N ASP A 162 9.40 11.78 -7.40
CA ASP A 162 9.48 10.66 -6.46
C ASP A 162 9.33 11.17 -5.02
N ILE A 163 8.21 10.83 -4.38
CA ILE A 163 7.97 11.08 -2.94
C ILE A 163 7.59 9.75 -2.28
N PRO A 164 8.57 8.91 -1.94
CA PRO A 164 8.30 7.66 -1.24
C PRO A 164 7.52 7.92 0.05
N ASN A 165 6.63 7.01 0.40
CA ASN A 165 5.93 7.07 1.67
C ASN A 165 6.92 7.05 2.84
N TYR A 166 6.44 7.42 4.04
CA TYR A 166 7.20 7.27 5.26
C TYR A 166 6.62 6.18 6.16
N TYR A 167 7.46 5.66 7.05
CA TYR A 167 7.09 4.73 8.11
C TYR A 167 7.83 5.06 9.39
N GLU A 168 7.12 5.33 10.47
CA GLU A 168 7.70 5.57 11.79
C GLU A 168 8.00 4.24 12.49
N PHE A 169 9.28 3.94 12.71
CA PHE A 169 9.70 2.78 13.50
C PHE A 169 9.51 3.05 14.99
N LYS A 170 8.60 2.32 15.62
CA LYS A 170 8.19 2.55 17.02
C LYS A 170 8.58 1.43 17.97
N ASN A 171 8.61 0.19 17.48
CA ASN A 171 8.77 -0.99 18.34
C ASN A 171 10.21 -1.49 18.34
N ASN A 172 10.86 -1.55 17.17
CA ASN A 172 12.24 -2.01 16.99
C ASN A 172 12.54 -3.34 17.71
N LEU A 173 11.58 -4.29 17.70
CA LEU A 173 11.72 -5.56 18.41
C LEU A 173 12.76 -6.46 17.76
N SER A 174 13.40 -7.29 18.57
CA SER A 174 14.31 -8.36 18.13
C SER A 174 13.56 -9.54 17.54
N CYS A 175 14.25 -10.33 16.70
CA CYS A 175 13.76 -11.61 16.21
C CYS A 175 13.52 -12.59 17.34
N ASN A 176 12.58 -13.52 17.14
CA ASN A 176 12.35 -14.68 17.98
C ASN A 176 12.82 -15.98 17.30
N GLU A 177 12.75 -17.10 18.01
CA GLU A 177 13.17 -18.41 17.53
C GLU A 177 12.14 -19.09 16.62
N SER A 178 10.93 -18.56 16.50
CA SER A 178 9.85 -19.22 15.76
C SER A 178 10.13 -19.28 14.26
N ASN A 179 9.96 -20.48 13.70
CA ASN A 179 10.04 -20.75 12.27
C ASN A 179 8.67 -20.70 11.57
N VAL A 180 7.62 -20.40 12.31
CA VAL A 180 6.28 -20.25 11.76
C VAL A 180 6.22 -18.99 10.91
N VAL A 181 5.61 -19.11 9.73
CA VAL A 181 5.47 -18.01 8.77
C VAL A 181 4.20 -17.20 9.05
N GLY A 182 4.30 -15.88 9.21
CA GLY A 182 3.17 -14.97 9.30
C GLY A 182 2.82 -14.34 7.96
N PHE A 183 1.54 -14.24 7.65
CA PHE A 183 1.00 -13.55 6.48
C PHE A 183 -0.05 -12.53 6.92
N ALA A 184 0.19 -11.25 6.69
CA ALA A 184 -0.71 -10.16 7.04
C ALA A 184 -1.04 -9.34 5.79
N ALA A 185 -1.93 -9.83 4.95
CA ALA A 185 -2.34 -9.16 3.72
C ALA A 185 -3.72 -9.64 3.25
N ARG A 186 -4.29 -8.91 2.29
CA ARG A 186 -5.45 -9.41 1.54
C ARG A 186 -5.05 -10.63 0.71
N CYS A 187 -5.95 -11.61 0.60
CA CYS A 187 -5.76 -12.74 -0.29
C CYS A 187 -5.96 -12.32 -1.75
N GLU A 188 -4.95 -11.73 -2.33
CA GLU A 188 -4.89 -11.34 -3.75
C GLU A 188 -3.74 -12.06 -4.44
N THR A 189 -3.85 -12.28 -5.76
CA THR A 189 -2.80 -12.91 -6.56
C THR A 189 -1.43 -12.29 -6.33
N ARG A 190 -1.34 -10.97 -6.35
CA ARG A 190 -0.10 -10.23 -6.14
C ARG A 190 0.51 -10.38 -4.75
N LYS A 191 -0.25 -10.87 -3.77
CA LYS A 191 0.23 -11.15 -2.40
C LYS A 191 0.70 -12.60 -2.24
N ALA A 192 0.59 -13.41 -3.30
CA ALA A 192 1.04 -14.78 -3.39
C ALA A 192 0.68 -15.69 -2.18
N PRO A 193 -0.58 -15.70 -1.67
CA PRO A 193 -0.94 -16.49 -0.50
C PRO A 193 -0.74 -18.00 -0.71
N HIS A 194 -0.70 -18.47 -1.96
CA HIS A 194 -0.46 -19.87 -2.32
C HIS A 194 0.96 -20.36 -1.96
N PHE A 195 1.90 -19.47 -1.67
CA PHE A 195 3.23 -19.85 -1.17
C PHE A 195 3.16 -20.50 0.22
N LEU A 196 2.12 -20.22 1.00
CA LEU A 196 1.92 -20.82 2.33
C LEU A 196 1.46 -22.29 2.29
N ASP A 197 1.07 -22.80 1.12
CA ASP A 197 0.56 -24.16 1.02
C ASP A 197 1.65 -25.19 1.37
N GLY A 198 1.38 -26.00 2.41
CA GLY A 198 2.31 -26.99 2.97
C GLY A 198 3.31 -26.42 4.00
N ILE A 199 3.24 -25.11 4.33
CA ILE A 199 4.12 -24.44 5.30
C ILE A 199 3.35 -24.17 6.61
N ASP A 200 3.98 -24.37 7.76
CA ASP A 200 3.41 -23.99 9.06
C ASP A 200 3.30 -22.47 9.13
N SER A 201 2.07 -21.96 9.20
CA SER A 201 1.83 -20.56 9.02
C SER A 201 0.62 -20.02 9.78
N LEU A 202 0.64 -18.70 10.03
CA LEU A 202 -0.46 -17.90 10.55
C LEU A 202 -0.86 -16.90 9.49
N ALA A 203 -2.12 -16.91 9.06
CA ALA A 203 -2.63 -15.94 8.11
C ALA A 203 -3.66 -15.01 8.75
N PHE A 204 -3.37 -13.71 8.75
CA PHE A 204 -4.24 -12.63 9.19
C PHE A 204 -4.82 -11.94 7.96
N THR A 205 -5.98 -12.41 7.53
CA THR A 205 -6.59 -12.04 6.25
C THR A 205 -8.11 -12.11 6.29
N ASP A 206 -8.81 -11.71 5.22
CA ASP A 206 -10.24 -11.95 5.11
C ASP A 206 -10.51 -13.45 4.84
N ILE A 207 -11.27 -14.08 5.73
CA ILE A 207 -11.58 -15.52 5.65
C ILE A 207 -12.40 -15.85 4.40
N LYS A 208 -13.22 -14.93 3.89
CA LYS A 208 -14.00 -15.16 2.66
C LYS A 208 -13.08 -15.25 1.45
N ASP A 209 -12.12 -14.31 1.36
CA ASP A 209 -11.12 -14.32 0.30
C ASP A 209 -10.26 -15.58 0.36
N TRP A 210 -9.88 -16.03 1.57
CA TRP A 210 -9.12 -17.24 1.80
C TRP A 210 -9.86 -18.51 1.33
N ARG A 211 -11.14 -18.63 1.63
CA ARG A 211 -11.99 -19.75 1.16
C ARG A 211 -12.07 -19.80 -0.37
N TRP A 212 -12.20 -18.64 -1.00
CA TRP A 212 -12.18 -18.54 -2.45
C TRP A 212 -10.85 -19.02 -3.04
N TRP A 213 -9.71 -18.59 -2.45
CA TRP A 213 -8.38 -19.00 -2.87
C TRP A 213 -8.18 -20.51 -2.76
N ARG A 214 -8.57 -21.09 -1.64
CA ARG A 214 -8.51 -22.53 -1.41
C ARG A 214 -9.26 -23.30 -2.50
N ALA A 215 -10.46 -22.88 -2.84
CA ALA A 215 -11.30 -23.52 -3.86
C ALA A 215 -10.72 -23.36 -5.29
N HIS A 216 -10.22 -22.17 -5.63
CA HIS A 216 -9.78 -21.83 -6.99
C HIS A 216 -8.41 -22.40 -7.34
N TYR A 217 -7.48 -22.38 -6.40
CA TYR A 217 -6.09 -22.79 -6.63
C TYR A 217 -5.78 -24.17 -6.09
N LYS A 218 -6.79 -24.90 -5.60
CA LYS A 218 -6.66 -26.24 -5.02
C LYS A 218 -5.59 -26.33 -3.95
N CYS A 219 -5.28 -25.23 -3.27
CA CYS A 219 -4.37 -25.21 -2.14
C CYS A 219 -5.06 -25.80 -0.92
N MET A 220 -4.40 -26.73 -0.22
CA MET A 220 -4.97 -27.38 0.95
C MET A 220 -4.81 -26.55 2.22
N PHE A 221 -3.70 -25.81 2.34
CA PHE A 221 -3.38 -24.97 3.52
C PHE A 221 -3.57 -25.69 4.87
N GLU A 222 -3.28 -27.00 4.92
CA GLU A 222 -3.53 -27.86 6.08
C GLU A 222 -2.80 -27.39 7.33
N LYS A 223 -1.62 -26.75 7.15
CA LYS A 223 -0.78 -26.22 8.22
C LYS A 223 -0.98 -24.73 8.49
N THR A 224 -1.99 -24.10 7.87
CA THR A 224 -2.23 -22.65 8.04
C THR A 224 -3.34 -22.40 9.06
N ARG A 225 -3.03 -21.67 10.11
CA ARG A 225 -4.00 -21.17 11.10
C ARG A 225 -4.52 -19.81 10.67
N LEU A 226 -5.83 -19.65 10.54
CA LEU A 226 -6.47 -18.44 10.04
C LEU A 226 -6.95 -17.53 11.16
N TYR A 227 -6.69 -16.24 11.01
CA TYR A 227 -7.22 -15.18 11.86
C TYR A 227 -7.95 -14.15 10.99
N GLN A 228 -9.19 -13.84 11.35
CA GLN A 228 -9.98 -12.83 10.64
C GLN A 228 -9.30 -11.47 10.72
N PHE A 229 -9.06 -10.85 9.57
CA PHE A 229 -8.47 -9.53 9.50
C PHE A 229 -9.37 -8.50 10.20
N ASN A 230 -8.75 -7.76 11.13
CA ASN A 230 -9.31 -6.56 11.72
C ASN A 230 -8.16 -5.59 11.94
N TYR A 231 -8.20 -4.46 11.26
CA TYR A 231 -7.11 -3.48 11.34
C TYR A 231 -6.75 -3.06 12.78
N LYS A 232 -7.75 -2.93 13.65
CA LYS A 232 -7.51 -2.62 15.08
C LYS A 232 -6.62 -3.65 15.79
N ASN A 233 -6.55 -4.86 15.27
CA ASN A 233 -5.80 -5.97 15.84
C ASN A 233 -4.47 -6.26 15.11
N ILE A 234 -4.11 -5.48 14.09
CA ILE A 234 -2.91 -5.73 13.29
C ILE A 234 -1.64 -5.71 14.16
N HIS A 235 -1.55 -4.75 15.09
CA HIS A 235 -0.44 -4.67 16.03
C HIS A 235 -0.34 -5.88 16.95
N ARG A 236 -1.49 -6.42 17.37
CA ARG A 236 -1.54 -7.65 18.17
C ARG A 236 -1.06 -8.85 17.36
N PHE A 237 -1.38 -8.90 16.06
CA PHE A 237 -0.89 -9.98 15.20
C PHE A 237 0.63 -9.91 15.05
N TYR A 238 1.19 -8.74 14.72
CA TYR A 238 2.64 -8.59 14.60
C TYR A 238 3.37 -8.80 15.92
N GLY A 239 2.80 -8.39 17.04
CA GLY A 239 3.38 -8.57 18.39
C GLY A 239 3.39 -10.01 18.92
N ARG A 240 2.76 -10.98 18.22
CA ARG A 240 2.78 -12.39 18.64
C ARG A 240 4.18 -12.98 18.55
N GLN A 241 4.51 -13.88 19.50
CA GLN A 241 5.81 -14.55 19.56
C GLN A 241 5.79 -15.95 18.92
N ASP A 242 4.62 -16.45 18.51
CA ASP A 242 4.44 -17.77 17.90
C ASP A 242 4.69 -17.81 16.38
N TRP A 243 5.21 -16.71 15.80
CA TRP A 243 5.72 -16.65 14.45
C TRP A 243 6.92 -15.70 14.37
N GLY A 244 7.84 -15.95 13.44
CA GLY A 244 9.10 -15.19 13.33
C GLY A 244 9.49 -14.82 11.91
N ILE A 245 8.95 -15.50 10.89
CA ILE A 245 9.24 -15.28 9.48
C ILE A 245 8.04 -14.58 8.82
N SER A 246 8.24 -13.47 8.10
CA SER A 246 7.15 -12.79 7.41
C SER A 246 7.09 -13.15 5.94
N HIS A 247 5.93 -13.63 5.48
CA HIS A 247 5.65 -13.71 4.05
C HIS A 247 5.40 -12.30 3.49
N SER A 248 6.39 -11.76 2.83
CA SER A 248 6.42 -10.43 2.26
C SER A 248 6.72 -10.42 0.74
N CYS A 249 6.53 -11.57 0.08
CA CYS A 249 6.71 -11.73 -1.37
C CYS A 249 5.55 -11.07 -2.15
N HIS A 250 5.36 -9.80 -1.94
CA HIS A 250 4.30 -9.03 -2.56
C HIS A 250 4.77 -8.46 -3.90
N LEU A 251 4.15 -8.91 -4.98
CA LEU A 251 4.44 -8.41 -6.33
C LEU A 251 3.98 -6.96 -6.47
N ASN A 252 4.85 -6.14 -7.07
CA ASN A 252 4.57 -4.72 -7.29
C ASN A 252 4.05 -4.01 -6.05
N GLU A 253 4.70 -4.23 -4.94
CA GLU A 253 4.43 -3.47 -3.74
C GLU A 253 5.19 -2.15 -3.81
N PRO A 254 4.54 -1.01 -4.00
CA PRO A 254 5.26 0.25 -4.20
C PRO A 254 6.05 0.65 -2.97
N PHE A 255 5.43 0.60 -1.79
CA PHE A 255 6.08 0.93 -0.53
C PHE A 255 6.08 -0.23 0.46
N GLY A 256 4.93 -0.90 0.66
CA GLY A 256 4.84 -2.10 1.49
C GLY A 256 4.77 -1.86 2.99
N TYR A 257 3.82 -1.08 3.49
CA TYR A 257 3.64 -0.86 4.94
C TYR A 257 3.69 -2.13 5.78
N SER A 258 3.13 -3.25 5.30
CA SER A 258 3.17 -4.53 6.00
C SER A 258 4.58 -5.10 6.12
N ILE A 259 5.47 -4.76 5.19
CA ILE A 259 6.88 -5.17 5.22
C ILE A 259 7.62 -4.37 6.29
N PHE A 260 7.44 -3.05 6.30
CA PHE A 260 7.99 -2.20 7.36
C PHE A 260 7.50 -2.62 8.76
N GLN A 261 6.20 -2.94 8.89
CA GLN A 261 5.65 -3.46 10.13
C GLN A 261 6.31 -4.77 10.56
N ALA A 262 6.54 -5.71 9.62
CA ALA A 262 7.24 -6.94 9.93
C ALA A 262 8.63 -6.66 10.54
N PHE A 263 9.41 -5.80 9.91
CA PHE A 263 10.73 -5.42 10.44
C PHE A 263 10.65 -4.74 11.80
N ASP A 264 9.70 -3.82 11.99
CA ASP A 264 9.51 -3.09 13.24
C ASP A 264 9.19 -4.03 14.42
N TYR A 265 8.44 -5.11 14.14
CA TYR A 265 8.04 -6.13 15.12
C TYR A 265 8.99 -7.34 15.21
N GLY A 266 10.20 -7.25 14.67
CA GLY A 266 11.18 -8.34 14.78
C GLY A 266 10.83 -9.59 13.96
N LYS A 267 10.11 -9.44 12.85
CA LYS A 267 9.79 -10.55 11.95
C LYS A 267 10.70 -10.48 10.73
N LEU A 268 11.49 -11.52 10.52
CA LEU A 268 12.42 -11.55 9.38
C LEU A 268 11.63 -11.84 8.10
N PRO A 269 11.53 -10.90 7.15
CA PRO A 269 10.69 -11.09 5.97
C PRO A 269 11.41 -11.84 4.87
N ILE A 270 10.64 -12.63 4.11
CA ILE A 270 11.03 -13.11 2.80
C ILE A 270 10.42 -12.14 1.78
N LEU A 271 11.25 -11.41 1.06
CA LEU A 271 10.86 -10.35 0.14
C LEU A 271 10.64 -10.89 -1.27
N GLN A 272 9.90 -10.15 -2.06
CA GLN A 272 9.85 -10.37 -3.50
C GLN A 272 11.21 -10.02 -4.13
N MET A 273 11.59 -10.75 -5.19
CA MET A 273 12.93 -10.69 -5.80
C MET A 273 13.33 -9.27 -6.22
N ASP A 274 12.39 -8.51 -6.76
CA ASP A 274 12.64 -7.20 -7.35
C ASP A 274 12.34 -6.01 -6.42
N TRP A 275 11.87 -6.23 -5.19
CA TRP A 275 11.56 -5.14 -4.27
C TRP A 275 12.84 -4.59 -3.63
N ILE A 276 13.10 -3.28 -3.76
CA ILE A 276 14.34 -2.60 -3.32
C ILE A 276 15.60 -3.34 -3.84
N LYS A 277 15.82 -3.28 -5.13
CA LYS A 277 16.91 -4.01 -5.81
C LYS A 277 18.32 -3.55 -5.41
N ASP A 278 18.48 -2.32 -5.00
CA ASP A 278 19.77 -1.73 -4.62
C ASP A 278 20.26 -2.20 -3.25
N PHE A 279 19.38 -2.84 -2.45
CA PHE A 279 19.77 -3.43 -1.17
C PHE A 279 19.96 -4.94 -1.27
N LYS A 280 21.16 -5.42 -0.94
CA LYS A 280 21.51 -6.85 -0.95
C LYS A 280 20.93 -7.57 0.24
N TYR A 281 19.66 -7.95 0.14
CA TYR A 281 18.98 -8.76 1.14
C TYR A 281 18.87 -10.21 0.68
N PRO A 282 19.35 -11.22 1.48
CA PRO A 282 19.48 -12.59 0.99
C PRO A 282 18.15 -13.35 0.86
N PHE A 283 17.16 -13.03 1.72
CA PHE A 283 15.91 -13.80 1.77
C PHE A 283 14.88 -13.23 0.80
N ARG A 284 15.01 -13.67 -0.46
CA ARG A 284 14.13 -13.24 -1.56
C ARG A 284 13.56 -14.45 -2.29
N ALA A 285 12.31 -14.35 -2.73
CA ALA A 285 11.66 -15.39 -3.50
C ALA A 285 10.74 -14.81 -4.58
N PHE A 286 10.65 -15.54 -5.68
CA PHE A 286 9.75 -15.26 -6.78
C PHE A 286 8.77 -16.42 -7.03
N THR A 287 9.17 -17.68 -6.67
CA THR A 287 8.34 -18.87 -6.78
C THR A 287 8.06 -19.47 -5.41
N LYS A 288 7.09 -20.39 -5.34
CA LYS A 288 6.76 -21.14 -4.12
C LYS A 288 7.95 -21.97 -3.63
N GLU A 289 8.68 -22.59 -4.55
CA GLU A 289 9.86 -23.42 -4.26
C GLU A 289 10.97 -22.57 -3.63
N GLN A 290 11.28 -21.42 -4.22
CA GLN A 290 12.24 -20.47 -3.67
C GLN A 290 11.78 -19.95 -2.29
N PHE A 291 10.49 -19.66 -2.13
CA PHE A 291 9.95 -19.23 -0.85
C PHE A 291 10.17 -20.28 0.24
N LYS A 292 9.89 -21.56 -0.06
CA LYS A 292 10.13 -22.65 0.85
C LYS A 292 11.62 -22.79 1.20
N GLU A 293 12.52 -22.70 0.21
CA GLU A 293 13.96 -22.70 0.42
C GLU A 293 14.39 -21.56 1.37
N GLN A 294 13.84 -20.36 1.23
CA GLN A 294 14.15 -19.26 2.13
C GLN A 294 13.61 -19.48 3.55
N VAL A 295 12.44 -20.09 3.69
CA VAL A 295 11.94 -20.50 5.02
C VAL A 295 12.91 -21.48 5.69
N ASP A 296 13.41 -22.48 4.96
CA ASP A 296 14.38 -23.44 5.46
C ASP A 296 15.72 -22.74 5.81
N ASN A 297 16.21 -21.85 4.97
CA ASN A 297 17.43 -21.07 5.21
C ASN A 297 17.30 -20.23 6.50
N ILE A 298 16.22 -19.49 6.69
CA ILE A 298 15.99 -18.68 7.90
C ILE A 298 15.85 -19.61 9.13
N SER A 299 15.20 -20.75 8.98
CA SER A 299 14.99 -21.70 10.07
C SER A 299 16.29 -22.29 10.63
N ASN A 300 17.34 -22.31 9.83
CA ASN A 300 18.68 -22.78 10.22
C ASN A 300 19.55 -21.69 10.86
N LEU A 301 19.11 -20.43 10.87
CA LEU A 301 19.83 -19.32 11.50
C LEU A 301 19.58 -19.30 13.01
N SER A 302 20.62 -18.95 13.75
CA SER A 302 20.48 -18.54 15.15
C SER A 302 19.69 -17.23 15.28
N VAL A 303 19.15 -16.97 16.46
CA VAL A 303 18.45 -15.69 16.74
C VAL A 303 19.38 -14.49 16.55
N GLN A 304 20.67 -14.64 16.87
CA GLN A 304 21.64 -13.56 16.66
C GLN A 304 21.81 -13.24 15.17
N GLU A 305 22.00 -14.23 14.31
CA GLU A 305 22.14 -14.03 12.87
C GLU A 305 20.86 -13.40 12.27
N ARG A 306 19.68 -13.83 12.73
CA ARG A 306 18.40 -13.19 12.33
C ARG A 306 18.36 -11.71 12.71
N ASN A 307 18.84 -11.37 13.91
CA ASN A 307 18.88 -9.99 14.37
C ASN A 307 19.90 -9.16 13.60
N ASP A 308 21.02 -9.73 13.19
CA ASP A 308 22.03 -9.04 12.37
C ASP A 308 21.42 -8.65 11.01
N TYR A 309 20.77 -9.58 10.29
CA TYR A 309 20.04 -9.29 9.04
C TYR A 309 18.92 -8.29 9.24
N LEU A 310 18.18 -8.39 10.33
CA LEU A 310 17.09 -7.47 10.66
C LEU A 310 17.63 -6.06 10.93
N GLY A 311 18.76 -5.95 11.62
CA GLY A 311 19.44 -4.70 11.95
C GLY A 311 19.90 -3.97 10.71
N ASP A 312 20.65 -4.64 9.84
CA ASP A 312 21.15 -4.08 8.59
C ASP A 312 20.01 -3.54 7.71
N PHE A 313 18.90 -4.27 7.64
CA PHE A 313 17.79 -3.84 6.82
C PHE A 313 16.97 -2.73 7.46
N ARG A 314 16.81 -2.72 8.77
CA ARG A 314 16.20 -1.57 9.48
C ARG A 314 16.98 -0.30 9.27
N GLU A 315 18.30 -0.37 9.36
CA GLU A 315 19.16 0.79 9.14
C GLU A 315 18.98 1.34 7.72
N TYR A 316 18.92 0.45 6.73
CA TYR A 316 18.61 0.84 5.36
C TYR A 316 17.23 1.50 5.24
N LEU A 317 16.20 0.98 5.91
CA LEU A 317 14.82 1.50 5.82
C LEU A 317 14.60 2.80 6.61
N ARG A 318 15.47 3.15 7.56
CA ARG A 318 15.37 4.40 8.36
C ARG A 318 15.36 5.66 7.50
N ARG A 319 15.88 5.61 6.29
CA ARG A 319 15.80 6.72 5.32
C ARG A 319 14.35 7.13 5.00
N TYR A 320 13.39 6.26 5.28
CA TYR A 320 11.97 6.52 5.07
C TYR A 320 11.22 6.86 6.38
N ASP A 321 11.96 7.02 7.48
CA ASP A 321 11.41 7.46 8.78
C ASP A 321 11.54 8.99 8.93
N ASN A 322 11.06 9.72 7.94
CA ASN A 322 11.10 11.19 7.94
C ASN A 322 9.75 11.80 7.54
N LYS A 323 8.86 11.87 8.51
CA LYS A 323 7.51 12.39 8.37
C LYS A 323 7.50 13.88 7.96
N SER A 324 8.39 14.69 8.53
CA SER A 324 8.45 16.12 8.23
C SER A 324 8.86 16.36 6.79
N GLU A 325 9.96 15.77 6.34
CA GLU A 325 10.42 15.88 4.95
C GLU A 325 9.35 15.40 3.96
N TRP A 326 8.67 14.31 4.28
CA TRP A 326 7.56 13.79 3.48
C TRP A 326 6.44 14.82 3.34
N SER A 327 5.99 15.42 4.45
CA SER A 327 4.92 16.42 4.41
C SER A 327 5.35 17.70 3.67
N ASP A 328 6.58 18.15 3.86
CA ASP A 328 7.10 19.39 3.27
C ASP A 328 7.18 19.28 1.74
N LYS A 329 7.61 18.13 1.19
CA LYS A 329 7.61 17.85 -0.25
C LYS A 329 6.20 17.94 -0.87
N TYR A 330 5.16 17.46 -0.16
CA TYR A 330 3.78 17.60 -0.63
C TYR A 330 3.30 19.06 -0.56
N LEU A 331 3.66 19.79 0.49
CA LEU A 331 3.31 21.19 0.63
C LEU A 331 3.94 22.06 -0.46
N GLU A 332 5.20 21.81 -0.84
CA GLU A 332 5.84 22.48 -1.98
C GLU A 332 5.04 22.30 -3.29
N ILE A 333 4.41 21.14 -3.47
CA ILE A 333 3.60 20.86 -4.66
C ILE A 333 2.25 21.53 -4.58
N TYR A 334 1.59 21.47 -3.43
CA TYR A 334 0.20 21.91 -3.31
C TYR A 334 0.06 23.42 -3.09
N ASN A 335 1.03 24.05 -2.47
CA ASN A 335 1.04 25.50 -2.25
C ASN A 335 1.66 26.30 -3.44
N SER A 336 2.23 25.60 -4.44
CA SER A 336 2.70 26.20 -5.69
C SER A 336 1.53 26.36 -6.69
#